data_2c535377d09d900ffa749f545696f044
#
_entry.id   2c535377d09d900ffa749f545696f044
#
_cell.length_a   1.000
_cell.length_b   1.000
_cell.length_c   1.000
_cell.angle_alpha   90.00
_cell.angle_beta   90.00
_cell.angle_gamma   90.00
#
_symmetry.space_group_name_H-M   'P 1'
#
loop_
_entity.id
_entity.type
_entity.pdbx_description
1 polymer ?
#
loop_
_entity_poly.entity_id
_entity_poly.type
_entity_poly.pdbx_seq_one_letter_code
_entity_poly.pdbx_strand_id
1 'polypeptide(L)'
;MKRNIFGKFARATANIYRGQRGMTGLETAIILIAFVTVAAVFGYAVLSAGLFSAERGKETVYAGLAQAKANMELAGSVIVSSPAVAANATRPITEIRFIVRNAIAGTPIDMTIPGGDPAMPANRCIMSLTTAHEYFNNIPWTRTDIGFGDGDNLLESGEHMEIIINLADVEAVGVTSGEWSPLIANDWFNIQLKPMLGSTMTVQRTLPAGLDDIMDLH
;
A
#
# COMPACT_ATOMS: atom_id res chain seq x y z
N MET A 1 -39.36 -90.44 -11.03
CA MET A 1 -39.96 -89.30 -10.36
C MET A 1 -39.10 -88.07 -10.65
N LYS A 2 -39.28 -87.42 -11.86
CA LYS A 2 -38.51 -86.23 -12.28
C LYS A 2 -39.34 -85.02 -11.88
N ARG A 3 -38.93 -84.33 -10.80
CA ARG A 3 -39.62 -83.16 -10.29
C ARG A 3 -39.37 -81.99 -11.29
N ASN A 4 -40.45 -81.36 -11.78
CA ASN A 4 -40.50 -80.25 -12.68
C ASN A 4 -39.86 -79.03 -12.06
N ILE A 5 -38.50 -78.93 -12.05
CA ILE A 5 -37.70 -77.80 -11.57
C ILE A 5 -37.85 -76.65 -12.55
N PHE A 6 -37.98 -76.93 -13.84
CA PHE A 6 -38.16 -75.90 -14.89
C PHE A 6 -39.43 -75.04 -14.72
N GLY A 7 -40.53 -75.64 -14.28
CA GLY A 7 -41.79 -74.92 -14.05
C GLY A 7 -41.77 -73.96 -12.86
N LYS A 8 -40.89 -74.23 -11.88
CA LYS A 8 -40.69 -73.29 -10.75
C LYS A 8 -39.81 -72.08 -11.11
N PHE A 9 -38.81 -72.32 -11.95
CA PHE A 9 -37.98 -71.25 -12.45
C PHE A 9 -38.73 -70.27 -13.38
N ALA A 10 -39.54 -70.81 -14.30
CA ALA A 10 -40.35 -70.01 -15.19
C ALA A 10 -41.41 -69.14 -14.45
N ARG A 11 -41.97 -69.65 -13.33
CA ARG A 11 -42.91 -68.88 -12.49
C ARG A 11 -42.16 -67.82 -11.62
N ALA A 12 -40.95 -68.10 -11.18
CA ALA A 12 -40.17 -67.14 -10.42
C ALA A 12 -39.69 -65.93 -11.29
N THR A 13 -39.25 -66.21 -12.53
CA THR A 13 -38.90 -65.15 -13.47
C THR A 13 -40.10 -64.33 -13.94
N ALA A 14 -41.23 -64.91 -14.17
CA ALA A 14 -42.47 -64.20 -14.53
C ALA A 14 -43.01 -63.32 -13.38
N ASN A 15 -42.73 -63.67 -12.13
CA ASN A 15 -43.10 -62.81 -10.99
C ASN A 15 -42.19 -61.63 -10.78
N ILE A 16 -40.92 -61.74 -11.17
CA ILE A 16 -39.96 -60.60 -11.15
C ILE A 16 -40.36 -59.53 -12.19
N TYR A 17 -40.80 -59.93 -13.38
CA TYR A 17 -41.29 -59.03 -14.40
C TYR A 17 -42.65 -58.40 -14.10
N ARG A 18 -43.50 -59.01 -13.30
CA ARG A 18 -44.82 -58.45 -12.91
C ARG A 18 -44.75 -57.38 -11.83
N GLY A 19 -43.62 -57.30 -11.09
CA GLY A 19 -43.39 -56.26 -10.04
C GLY A 19 -42.87 -54.96 -10.52
N GLN A 20 -42.51 -54.86 -11.80
CA GLN A 20 -42.07 -53.59 -12.38
C GLN A 20 -43.26 -52.70 -12.77
N ARG A 21 -43.89 -52.07 -11.78
CA ARG A 21 -44.77 -50.96 -12.04
C ARG A 21 -43.85 -49.85 -12.53
N GLY A 22 -43.83 -49.61 -13.82
CA GLY A 22 -43.18 -48.43 -14.41
C GLY A 22 -43.70 -47.19 -13.73
N MET A 23 -42.82 -46.25 -13.39
CA MET A 23 -43.23 -44.98 -12.86
C MET A 23 -44.24 -44.34 -13.84
N THR A 24 -45.37 -43.90 -13.31
CA THR A 24 -46.37 -43.18 -14.12
C THR A 24 -45.77 -41.89 -14.67
N GLY A 25 -46.16 -41.47 -15.84
CA GLY A 25 -45.64 -40.21 -16.46
C GLY A 25 -45.76 -39.00 -15.54
N LEU A 26 -46.76 -39.00 -14.66
CA LEU A 26 -46.95 -37.93 -13.66
C LEU A 26 -45.88 -37.96 -12.57
N GLU A 27 -45.48 -39.12 -12.07
CA GLU A 27 -44.42 -39.26 -11.06
C GLU A 27 -43.06 -38.83 -11.61
N THR A 28 -42.73 -39.24 -12.83
CA THR A 28 -41.51 -38.79 -13.49
C THR A 28 -41.48 -37.28 -13.76
N ALA A 29 -42.63 -36.69 -14.15
CA ALA A 29 -42.73 -35.26 -14.34
C ALA A 29 -42.49 -34.47 -13.04
N ILE A 30 -43.05 -34.91 -11.91
CA ILE A 30 -42.86 -34.27 -10.61
C ILE A 30 -41.39 -34.36 -10.16
N ILE A 31 -40.76 -35.52 -10.32
CA ILE A 31 -39.34 -35.69 -9.97
C ILE A 31 -38.45 -34.83 -10.85
N LEU A 32 -38.74 -34.72 -12.14
CA LEU A 32 -37.98 -33.90 -13.06
C LEU A 32 -38.09 -32.41 -12.74
N ILE A 33 -39.32 -31.95 -12.43
CA ILE A 33 -39.52 -30.54 -12.02
C ILE A 33 -38.80 -30.27 -10.70
N ALA A 34 -38.90 -31.16 -9.71
CA ALA A 34 -38.21 -31.01 -8.44
C ALA A 34 -36.69 -30.98 -8.63
N PHE A 35 -36.14 -31.84 -9.48
CA PHE A 35 -34.72 -31.87 -9.77
C PHE A 35 -34.25 -30.60 -10.47
N VAL A 36 -35.00 -30.12 -11.48
CA VAL A 36 -34.67 -28.90 -12.22
C VAL A 36 -34.72 -27.66 -11.31
N THR A 37 -35.73 -27.56 -10.43
CA THR A 37 -35.84 -26.42 -9.51
C THR A 37 -34.72 -26.42 -8.50
N VAL A 38 -34.35 -27.54 -7.91
CA VAL A 38 -33.20 -27.66 -6.99
C VAL A 38 -31.89 -27.34 -7.71
N ALA A 39 -31.70 -27.91 -8.91
CA ALA A 39 -30.49 -27.62 -9.70
C ALA A 39 -30.37 -26.14 -10.11
N ALA A 40 -31.49 -25.49 -10.44
CA ALA A 40 -31.51 -24.08 -10.76
C ALA A 40 -31.13 -23.18 -9.55
N VAL A 41 -31.67 -23.49 -8.37
CA VAL A 41 -31.32 -22.76 -7.12
C VAL A 41 -29.85 -22.95 -6.75
N PHE A 42 -29.38 -24.22 -6.85
CA PHE A 42 -27.97 -24.51 -6.60
C PHE A 42 -27.05 -23.80 -7.62
N GLY A 43 -27.40 -23.87 -8.89
CA GLY A 43 -26.65 -23.20 -9.96
C GLY A 43 -26.57 -21.68 -9.74
N TYR A 44 -27.68 -21.06 -9.37
CA TYR A 44 -27.70 -19.62 -9.03
C TYR A 44 -26.84 -19.30 -7.81
N ALA A 45 -26.94 -20.10 -6.75
CA ALA A 45 -26.14 -19.89 -5.52
C ALA A 45 -24.62 -20.01 -5.79
N VAL A 46 -24.20 -21.02 -6.55
CA VAL A 46 -22.79 -21.23 -6.92
C VAL A 46 -22.29 -20.11 -7.83
N LEU A 47 -23.09 -19.71 -8.83
CA LEU A 47 -22.74 -18.62 -9.73
C LEU A 47 -22.61 -17.28 -8.97
N SER A 48 -23.57 -16.98 -8.10
CA SER A 48 -23.55 -15.76 -7.27
C SER A 48 -22.33 -15.74 -6.35
N ALA A 49 -22.04 -16.85 -5.67
CA ALA A 49 -20.85 -16.96 -4.82
C ALA A 49 -19.54 -16.84 -5.64
N GLY A 50 -19.51 -17.42 -6.83
CA GLY A 50 -18.37 -17.32 -7.75
C GLY A 50 -18.12 -15.89 -8.24
N LEU A 51 -19.17 -15.17 -8.64
CA LEU A 51 -19.08 -13.74 -9.03
C LEU A 51 -18.59 -12.88 -7.87
N PHE A 52 -19.18 -13.05 -6.68
CA PHE A 52 -18.76 -12.32 -5.49
C PHE A 52 -17.28 -12.58 -5.15
N SER A 53 -16.84 -13.84 -5.21
CA SER A 53 -15.44 -14.19 -4.99
C SER A 53 -14.51 -13.56 -6.04
N ALA A 54 -14.93 -13.55 -7.30
CA ALA A 54 -14.16 -12.92 -8.39
C ALA A 54 -14.07 -11.40 -8.23
N GLU A 55 -15.15 -10.74 -7.82
CA GLU A 55 -15.16 -9.28 -7.55
C GLU A 55 -14.24 -8.94 -6.38
N ARG A 56 -14.30 -9.69 -5.28
CA ARG A 56 -13.37 -9.52 -4.14
C ARG A 56 -11.92 -9.78 -4.52
N GLY A 57 -11.68 -10.79 -5.35
CA GLY A 57 -10.35 -11.05 -5.89
C GLY A 57 -9.80 -9.88 -6.70
N LYS A 58 -10.61 -9.29 -7.57
CA LYS A 58 -10.25 -8.09 -8.34
C LYS A 58 -9.96 -6.91 -7.43
N GLU A 59 -10.83 -6.62 -6.46
CA GLU A 59 -10.66 -5.53 -5.50
C GLU A 59 -9.32 -5.65 -4.76
N THR A 60 -8.98 -6.85 -4.27
CA THR A 60 -7.72 -7.12 -3.59
C THR A 60 -6.51 -6.90 -4.50
N VAL A 61 -6.59 -7.37 -5.75
CA VAL A 61 -5.52 -7.18 -6.74
C VAL A 61 -5.34 -5.71 -7.06
N TYR A 62 -6.42 -4.96 -7.29
CA TYR A 62 -6.33 -3.53 -7.58
C TYR A 62 -5.81 -2.72 -6.40
N ALA A 63 -6.23 -3.05 -5.16
CA ALA A 63 -5.69 -2.42 -3.96
C ALA A 63 -4.18 -2.69 -3.80
N GLY A 64 -3.74 -3.92 -4.00
CA GLY A 64 -2.32 -4.29 -3.99
C GLY A 64 -1.52 -3.59 -5.08
N LEU A 65 -2.09 -3.47 -6.29
CA LEU A 65 -1.44 -2.77 -7.39
C LEU A 65 -1.34 -1.26 -7.13
N ALA A 66 -2.38 -0.65 -6.57
CA ALA A 66 -2.36 0.76 -6.18
C ALA A 66 -1.28 1.02 -5.11
N GLN A 67 -1.19 0.14 -4.11
CA GLN A 67 -0.14 0.19 -3.09
C GLN A 67 1.27 0.06 -3.70
N ALA A 68 1.45 -0.84 -4.66
CA ALA A 68 2.75 -1.03 -5.33
C ALA A 68 3.13 0.13 -6.24
N LYS A 69 2.15 0.82 -6.84
CA LYS A 69 2.39 1.97 -7.72
C LYS A 69 2.63 3.27 -6.99
N ALA A 70 2.18 3.40 -5.75
CA ALA A 70 2.34 4.61 -4.94
C ALA A 70 3.68 4.60 -4.18
N ASN A 71 4.78 4.31 -4.86
CA ASN A 71 6.11 4.31 -4.27
C ASN A 71 6.92 5.51 -4.75
N MET A 72 7.62 6.12 -3.80
CA MET A 72 8.54 7.22 -4.07
C MET A 72 9.97 6.72 -4.14
N GLU A 73 10.79 7.40 -4.91
CA GLU A 73 12.22 7.21 -4.93
C GLU A 73 12.97 8.55 -4.88
N LEU A 74 14.19 8.49 -4.40
CA LEU A 74 15.10 9.64 -4.38
C LEU A 74 15.58 9.92 -5.81
N ALA A 75 15.42 11.16 -6.25
CA ALA A 75 15.85 11.61 -7.57
C ALA A 75 17.10 12.50 -7.42
N GLY A 76 18.25 11.90 -7.37
CA GLY A 76 19.52 12.61 -7.20
C GLY A 76 20.11 12.44 -5.80
N SER A 77 20.94 13.37 -5.41
CA SER A 77 21.68 13.38 -4.16
C SER A 77 20.95 14.14 -3.06
N VAL A 78 21.41 13.99 -1.84
CA VAL A 78 20.95 14.75 -0.68
C VAL A 78 21.89 15.92 -0.46
N ILE A 79 21.36 17.12 -0.50
CA ILE A 79 22.12 18.35 -0.29
C ILE A 79 21.90 18.82 1.15
N VAL A 80 22.97 19.12 1.84
CA VAL A 80 22.93 19.72 3.18
C VAL A 80 23.61 21.07 3.19
N SER A 81 23.03 21.99 3.93
CA SER A 81 23.57 23.34 4.11
C SER A 81 24.07 23.52 5.53
N SER A 82 25.27 24.06 5.66
CA SER A 82 25.91 24.34 6.93
C SER A 82 26.60 25.70 6.83
N PRO A 83 25.91 26.82 7.16
CA PRO A 83 26.47 28.13 7.01
C PRO A 83 27.72 28.31 7.88
N ALA A 84 28.66 29.12 7.40
CA ALA A 84 29.86 29.41 8.13
C ALA A 84 29.55 30.10 9.47
N VAL A 85 30.12 29.58 10.53
CA VAL A 85 30.03 30.12 11.90
C VAL A 85 31.35 30.77 12.29
N ALA A 86 31.35 31.55 13.37
CA ALA A 86 32.56 32.19 13.87
C ALA A 86 33.69 31.17 14.13
N ALA A 87 34.92 31.60 13.98
CA ALA A 87 36.09 30.77 14.25
C ALA A 87 35.99 30.13 15.64
N ASN A 88 36.21 28.80 15.71
CA ASN A 88 36.09 27.94 16.89
C ASN A 88 34.67 27.57 17.37
N ALA A 89 33.60 27.87 16.62
CA ALA A 89 32.28 27.37 16.91
C ALA A 89 32.05 26.07 16.14
N THR A 90 31.34 25.12 16.77
CA THR A 90 30.86 23.91 16.09
C THR A 90 29.89 24.32 14.99
N ARG A 91 30.15 23.85 13.80
CA ARG A 91 29.34 24.16 12.62
C ARG A 91 28.16 23.19 12.52
N PRO A 92 26.91 23.66 12.73
CA PRO A 92 25.76 22.78 12.64
C PRO A 92 25.23 22.73 11.19
N ILE A 93 24.54 21.65 10.87
CA ILE A 93 23.67 21.61 9.70
C ILE A 93 22.40 22.40 9.99
N THR A 94 21.99 23.23 9.06
CA THR A 94 20.77 24.05 9.19
C THR A 94 19.64 23.58 8.30
N GLU A 95 19.98 22.97 7.16
CA GLU A 95 18.98 22.59 6.18
C GLU A 95 19.39 21.31 5.45
N ILE A 96 18.39 20.46 5.18
CA ILE A 96 18.54 19.25 4.38
C ILE A 96 17.56 19.33 3.22
N ARG A 97 18.05 19.13 2.00
CA ARG A 97 17.28 19.13 0.76
C ARG A 97 17.48 17.85 -0.01
N PHE A 98 16.41 17.32 -0.57
CA PHE A 98 16.47 16.19 -1.49
C PHE A 98 15.26 16.20 -2.43
N ILE A 99 15.43 15.60 -3.59
CA ILE A 99 14.40 15.56 -4.60
C ILE A 99 13.76 14.18 -4.59
N VAL A 100 12.43 14.15 -4.61
CA VAL A 100 11.64 12.94 -4.73
C VAL A 100 10.89 12.89 -6.04
N ARG A 101 10.69 11.69 -6.56
CA ARG A 101 9.84 11.42 -7.70
C ARG A 101 9.00 10.17 -7.47
N ASN A 102 7.96 10.03 -8.26
CA ASN A 102 7.19 8.78 -8.28
C ASN A 102 8.04 7.67 -8.97
N ALA A 103 8.27 6.56 -8.27
CA ALA A 103 9.09 5.45 -8.77
C ALA A 103 8.45 4.72 -9.96
N ILE A 104 7.14 4.65 -10.02
CA ILE A 104 6.38 3.94 -11.05
C ILE A 104 5.24 4.85 -11.53
N ALA A 105 5.10 4.98 -12.83
CA ALA A 105 3.95 5.69 -13.41
C ALA A 105 2.62 5.06 -12.93
N GLY A 106 1.85 5.83 -12.18
CA GLY A 106 0.62 5.26 -11.62
C GLY A 106 -0.17 6.20 -10.74
N THR A 107 -0.36 5.83 -9.49
CA THR A 107 -1.18 6.58 -8.55
C THR A 107 -0.42 7.82 -8.05
N PRO A 108 -1.00 9.02 -8.15
CA PRO A 108 -0.41 10.23 -7.57
C PRO A 108 -0.24 10.10 -6.06
N ILE A 109 0.82 10.68 -5.54
CA ILE A 109 1.14 10.65 -4.11
C ILE A 109 0.88 12.04 -3.53
N ASP A 110 0.02 12.12 -2.54
CA ASP A 110 -0.35 13.39 -1.91
C ASP A 110 0.77 13.88 -0.98
N MET A 111 1.43 14.97 -1.41
CA MET A 111 2.55 15.63 -0.73
C MET A 111 2.10 16.92 -0.02
N THR A 112 0.86 16.97 0.47
CA THR A 112 0.38 18.11 1.25
C THR A 112 1.24 18.30 2.49
N ILE A 113 1.77 19.52 2.64
CA ILE A 113 2.66 19.90 3.74
C ILE A 113 1.94 19.96 5.09
N PRO A 114 2.63 19.66 6.21
CA PRO A 114 2.06 19.76 7.54
C PRO A 114 1.74 21.20 7.94
N GLY A 115 0.58 21.42 8.54
CA GLY A 115 0.31 22.62 9.35
C GLY A 115 -0.08 23.91 8.64
N GLY A 116 -0.47 23.86 7.36
CA GLY A 116 -0.80 25.08 6.62
C GLY A 116 -2.18 25.69 6.91
N ASP A 117 -3.19 24.89 7.22
CA ASP A 117 -4.57 25.35 7.41
C ASP A 117 -5.30 24.46 8.43
N PRO A 118 -5.82 25.03 9.53
CA PRO A 118 -6.62 24.26 10.49
C PRO A 118 -7.92 23.68 9.90
N ALA A 119 -8.33 24.13 8.72
CA ALA A 119 -9.47 23.58 7.98
C ALA A 119 -9.06 22.42 7.05
N MET A 120 -7.77 22.25 6.76
CA MET A 120 -7.27 21.12 5.98
C MET A 120 -6.92 19.96 6.91
N PRO A 121 -7.36 18.72 6.59
CA PRO A 121 -7.01 17.56 7.39
C PRO A 121 -5.49 17.38 7.42
N ALA A 122 -5.02 17.02 8.60
CA ALA A 122 -3.63 16.77 8.95
C ALA A 122 -2.88 15.95 7.88
N ASN A 123 -1.61 16.23 7.79
CA ASN A 123 -0.55 15.58 7.01
C ASN A 123 -0.94 14.28 6.33
N ARG A 124 -0.92 14.28 5.03
CA ARG A 124 -1.10 13.05 4.25
C ARG A 124 0.22 12.33 4.02
N CYS A 125 1.31 13.05 4.18
CA CYS A 125 2.66 12.49 4.17
C CYS A 125 3.36 12.86 5.48
N ILE A 126 3.78 11.84 6.23
CA ILE A 126 4.45 12.01 7.53
C ILE A 126 5.94 11.82 7.32
N MET A 127 6.71 12.76 7.84
CA MET A 127 8.17 12.69 7.82
C MET A 127 8.71 12.54 9.23
N SER A 128 9.63 11.61 9.43
CA SER A 128 10.38 11.45 10.67
C SER A 128 11.88 11.60 10.41
N LEU A 129 12.58 12.17 11.38
CA LEU A 129 14.03 12.34 11.38
C LEU A 129 14.61 11.60 12.59
N THR A 130 15.56 10.75 12.34
CA THR A 130 16.39 10.10 13.38
C THR A 130 17.83 10.58 13.18
N THR A 131 18.41 11.11 14.20
CA THR A 131 19.83 11.51 14.24
C THR A 131 20.63 10.56 15.12
N ALA A 132 21.92 10.79 15.23
CA ALA A 132 22.78 10.06 16.17
C ALA A 132 22.34 10.23 17.64
N HIS A 133 21.62 11.30 17.94
CA HIS A 133 21.30 11.73 19.30
C HIS A 133 19.81 11.66 19.62
N GLU A 134 18.92 11.89 18.63
CA GLU A 134 17.49 12.13 18.83
C GLU A 134 16.62 11.52 17.74
N TYR A 135 15.33 11.36 18.06
CA TYR A 135 14.30 10.93 17.15
C TYR A 135 13.12 11.89 17.16
N PHE A 136 12.76 12.39 15.99
CA PHE A 136 11.62 13.27 15.77
C PHE A 136 10.61 12.60 14.86
N ASN A 137 9.36 12.59 15.30
CA ASN A 137 8.27 12.11 14.49
C ASN A 137 7.41 13.28 14.01
N ASN A 138 6.95 13.22 12.76
CA ASN A 138 6.13 14.25 12.15
C ASN A 138 6.78 15.66 12.18
N ILE A 139 8.00 15.73 11.62
CA ILE A 139 8.73 16.99 11.51
C ILE A 139 8.11 17.90 10.47
N PRO A 140 8.23 19.24 10.64
CA PRO A 140 7.86 20.21 9.61
C PRO A 140 8.81 20.11 8.42
N TRP A 141 8.25 20.25 7.24
CA TRP A 141 8.98 20.28 5.98
C TRP A 141 8.24 21.15 4.97
N THR A 142 8.94 21.62 3.99
CA THR A 142 8.38 22.37 2.87
C THR A 142 8.74 21.70 1.56
N ARG A 143 8.04 22.03 0.49
CA ARG A 143 8.28 21.50 -0.84
C ARG A 143 8.34 22.61 -1.88
N THR A 144 9.04 22.32 -2.96
CA THR A 144 9.09 23.16 -4.16
C THR A 144 9.02 22.23 -5.38
N ASP A 145 8.13 22.54 -6.30
CA ASP A 145 8.02 21.78 -7.54
C ASP A 145 9.18 22.12 -8.46
N ILE A 146 9.80 21.10 -9.07
CA ILE A 146 10.91 21.26 -9.99
C ILE A 146 10.51 20.76 -11.37
N GLY A 147 10.74 21.58 -12.38
CA GLY A 147 10.54 21.19 -13.79
C GLY A 147 9.10 21.30 -14.24
N PHE A 148 8.43 20.18 -14.51
CA PHE A 148 7.11 20.13 -15.14
C PHE A 148 5.94 20.01 -14.15
N GLY A 149 6.13 20.37 -12.88
CA GLY A 149 5.05 20.36 -11.91
C GLY A 149 3.94 21.35 -12.29
N ASP A 150 2.68 20.95 -12.08
CA ASP A 150 1.51 21.80 -12.37
C ASP A 150 1.12 22.71 -11.20
N GLY A 151 1.83 22.60 -10.07
CA GLY A 151 1.67 23.44 -8.88
C GLY A 151 0.63 22.94 -7.89
N ASP A 152 0.11 21.74 -8.08
CA ASP A 152 -0.76 21.11 -7.12
C ASP A 152 0.03 20.39 -5.99
N ASN A 153 -0.66 19.70 -5.08
CA ASN A 153 -0.03 18.98 -3.96
C ASN A 153 0.26 17.50 -4.28
N LEU A 154 0.04 17.07 -5.50
CA LEU A 154 0.17 15.68 -5.91
C LEU A 154 1.51 15.47 -6.61
N LEU A 155 2.24 14.46 -6.21
CA LEU A 155 3.44 14.01 -6.93
C LEU A 155 3.00 13.02 -8.00
N GLU A 156 2.93 13.48 -9.23
CA GLU A 156 2.51 12.69 -10.38
C GLU A 156 3.68 12.02 -11.11
N SER A 157 3.34 11.23 -12.12
CA SER A 157 4.34 10.55 -12.94
C SER A 157 5.11 11.54 -13.82
N GLY A 158 6.43 11.61 -13.65
CA GLY A 158 7.30 12.51 -14.39
C GLY A 158 7.58 13.82 -13.67
N GLU A 159 6.93 14.09 -12.57
CA GLU A 159 7.17 15.25 -11.72
C GLU A 159 8.30 15.00 -10.71
N HIS A 160 8.89 16.08 -10.28
CA HIS A 160 9.93 16.10 -9.26
C HIS A 160 9.58 17.17 -8.23
N MET A 161 9.65 16.80 -6.96
CA MET A 161 9.46 17.75 -5.86
C MET A 161 10.72 17.79 -5.00
N GLU A 162 11.26 18.98 -4.81
CA GLU A 162 12.30 19.21 -3.82
C GLU A 162 11.67 19.33 -2.44
N ILE A 163 12.14 18.52 -1.53
CA ILE A 163 11.77 18.57 -0.12
C ILE A 163 12.85 19.29 0.64
N ILE A 164 12.43 20.22 1.46
CA ILE A 164 13.31 21.08 2.25
C ILE A 164 12.94 20.90 3.72
N ILE A 165 13.89 20.48 4.52
CA ILE A 165 13.78 20.34 5.97
C ILE A 165 14.68 21.40 6.60
N ASN A 166 14.07 22.37 7.26
CA ASN A 166 14.78 23.34 8.07
C ASN A 166 14.90 22.82 9.50
N LEU A 167 16.10 22.61 9.96
CA LEU A 167 16.34 22.02 11.29
C LEU A 167 15.97 22.96 12.43
N ALA A 168 15.94 24.27 12.21
CA ALA A 168 15.42 25.20 13.21
C ALA A 168 13.91 25.05 13.44
N ASP A 169 13.15 24.74 12.39
CA ASP A 169 11.71 24.44 12.51
C ASP A 169 11.47 23.10 13.20
N VAL A 170 12.33 22.12 12.99
CA VAL A 170 12.30 20.83 13.68
C VAL A 170 12.57 21.02 15.17
N GLU A 171 13.57 21.82 15.53
CA GLU A 171 13.87 22.21 16.91
C GLU A 171 12.64 22.83 17.59
N ALA A 172 11.99 23.78 16.91
CA ALA A 172 10.84 24.52 17.46
C ALA A 172 9.65 23.62 17.79
N VAL A 173 9.45 22.52 17.07
CA VAL A 173 8.30 21.61 17.22
C VAL A 173 8.64 20.38 18.07
N GLY A 174 9.88 19.92 18.02
CA GLY A 174 10.28 18.60 18.54
C GLY A 174 10.82 18.58 19.97
N VAL A 175 11.30 19.69 20.51
CA VAL A 175 11.98 19.70 21.82
C VAL A 175 10.98 19.88 22.95
N THR A 176 10.45 18.76 23.45
CA THR A 176 9.55 18.80 24.64
C THR A 176 10.30 18.81 25.98
N SER A 177 11.61 18.57 25.99
CA SER A 177 12.33 18.35 27.27
C SER A 177 13.83 18.54 27.21
N GLY A 178 14.36 19.59 26.62
CA GLY A 178 15.79 19.77 26.80
C GLY A 178 16.56 20.24 25.59
N GLU A 179 17.81 20.08 25.60
CA GLU A 179 18.75 20.62 24.63
C GLU A 179 18.64 19.91 23.28
N TRP A 180 18.33 20.65 22.22
CA TRP A 180 18.53 20.23 20.84
C TRP A 180 20.02 19.94 20.62
N SER A 181 20.32 18.75 20.15
CA SER A 181 21.66 18.41 19.71
C SER A 181 21.78 18.57 18.20
N PRO A 182 22.38 19.68 17.73
CA PRO A 182 22.48 19.92 16.29
C PRO A 182 23.33 18.86 15.62
N LEU A 183 22.99 18.54 14.36
CA LEU A 183 23.80 17.66 13.52
C LEU A 183 25.13 18.36 13.20
N ILE A 184 26.22 17.65 13.50
CA ILE A 184 27.60 18.12 13.30
C ILE A 184 28.41 17.16 12.43
N ALA A 185 29.66 17.45 12.18
CA ALA A 185 30.58 16.61 11.44
C ALA A 185 30.63 15.17 12.00
N ASN A 186 30.66 14.19 11.11
CA ASN A 186 30.64 12.76 11.35
C ASN A 186 29.32 12.17 11.92
N ASP A 187 28.30 12.98 12.17
CA ASP A 187 26.99 12.48 12.55
C ASP A 187 26.29 11.83 11.36
N TRP A 188 25.37 10.93 11.69
CA TRP A 188 24.47 10.34 10.71
C TRP A 188 23.05 10.81 10.97
N PHE A 189 22.27 10.86 9.91
CA PHE A 189 20.82 11.05 9.99
C PHE A 189 20.07 10.08 9.09
N ASN A 190 18.86 9.82 9.46
CA ASN A 190 17.93 8.97 8.71
C ASN A 190 16.58 9.66 8.64
N ILE A 191 16.15 9.97 7.43
CA ILE A 191 14.85 10.56 7.13
C ILE A 191 13.95 9.45 6.61
N GLN A 192 12.77 9.34 7.19
CA GLN A 192 11.74 8.43 6.72
C GLN A 192 10.52 9.23 6.27
N LEU A 193 10.19 9.12 5.01
CA LEU A 193 9.03 9.73 4.40
C LEU A 193 7.95 8.67 4.16
N LYS A 194 6.83 8.80 4.87
CA LYS A 194 5.73 7.84 4.84
C LYS A 194 4.50 8.47 4.22
N PRO A 195 4.14 8.11 2.99
CA PRO A 195 2.91 8.54 2.36
C PRO A 195 1.69 7.81 2.94
N MET A 196 0.48 8.28 2.62
CA MET A 196 -0.77 7.60 2.98
C MET A 196 -0.89 6.23 2.29
N LEU A 197 -0.43 6.13 1.05
CA LEU A 197 -0.39 4.92 0.23
C LEU A 197 1.04 4.68 -0.23
N GLY A 198 1.47 3.43 -0.32
CA GLY A 198 2.81 3.07 -0.77
C GLY A 198 3.74 2.65 0.35
N SER A 199 5.01 2.52 0.02
CA SER A 199 6.07 2.18 0.98
C SER A 199 6.70 3.42 1.58
N THR A 200 7.26 3.27 2.77
CA THR A 200 8.08 4.31 3.40
C THR A 200 9.40 4.43 2.63
N MET A 201 9.72 5.62 2.17
CA MET A 201 11.03 5.94 1.64
C MET A 201 11.97 6.28 2.80
N THR A 202 13.17 5.71 2.77
CA THR A 202 14.19 5.92 3.82
C THR A 202 15.44 6.46 3.18
N VAL A 203 15.94 7.59 3.70
CA VAL A 203 17.15 8.25 3.27
C VAL A 203 18.11 8.34 4.45
N GLN A 204 19.16 7.56 4.44
CA GLN A 204 20.20 7.58 5.48
C GLN A 204 21.51 8.10 4.88
N ARG A 205 22.11 9.08 5.54
CA ARG A 205 23.41 9.66 5.15
C ARG A 205 24.25 9.94 6.38
N THR A 206 25.56 9.96 6.16
CA THR A 206 26.54 10.33 7.18
C THR A 206 27.27 11.60 6.74
N LEU A 207 27.40 12.54 7.65
CA LEU A 207 28.06 13.81 7.38
C LEU A 207 29.58 13.61 7.32
N PRO A 208 30.29 14.28 6.43
CA PRO A 208 31.74 14.24 6.36
C PRO A 208 32.39 14.89 7.59
N ALA A 209 33.67 14.62 7.78
CA ALA A 209 34.45 15.20 8.86
C ALA A 209 34.71 16.72 8.67
N GLY A 210 34.74 17.19 7.43
CA GLY A 210 34.80 18.62 7.10
C GLY A 210 33.47 19.09 6.56
N LEU A 211 32.89 20.13 7.12
CA LEU A 211 31.64 20.71 6.70
C LEU A 211 31.88 21.97 5.86
N ASP A 212 31.40 21.97 4.65
CA ASP A 212 31.34 23.13 3.75
C ASP A 212 29.99 23.83 3.81
N ASP A 213 29.83 25.01 3.20
CA ASP A 213 28.57 25.77 3.22
C ASP A 213 27.42 24.97 2.57
N ILE A 214 27.72 24.26 1.52
CA ILE A 214 26.77 23.36 0.82
C ILE A 214 27.52 22.08 0.49
N MET A 215 26.94 20.97 0.83
CA MET A 215 27.52 19.64 0.59
C MET A 215 26.52 18.72 -0.08
N ASP A 216 27.03 17.90 -0.97
CA ASP A 216 26.32 16.84 -1.63
C ASP A 216 26.69 15.49 -0.98
N LEU A 217 25.68 14.82 -0.43
CA LEU A 217 25.84 13.54 0.24
C LEU A 217 25.36 12.41 -0.68
N HIS A 218 26.28 11.68 -1.24
CA HIS A 218 26.02 10.52 -2.14
C HIS A 218 25.61 9.27 -1.41
#